data_b552068b5d4a3810124949b824e3ad75
#
_entry.id   b552068b5d4a3810124949b824e3ad75
#
_cell.length_a   1.000
_cell.length_b   1.000
_cell.length_c   1.000
_cell.angle_alpha   90.00
_cell.angle_beta   90.00
_cell.angle_gamma   90.00
#
_symmetry.space_group_name_H-M   'P 1'
#
loop_
_entity.id
_entity.type
_entity.pdbx_description
1 polymer ?
#
loop_
_entity_poly.entity_id
_entity_poly.type
_entity_poly.pdbx_seq_one_letter_code
_entity_poly.pdbx_strand_id
1 'polypeptide(L)'
;MFKGFPEGKTRLTPLPGAFFHELLPQIEHLGELKITLFAFWLLDHLEGTFRYLRRAHFLQDADFMRGMGLTPKAAEAALDEALERCVRRGTLLRASLTLSNGKEDFYFLNSPKGRAAVQALHNGEWRPSGDGVAPLEIGAEPPNAFRLYEEHIGPLTPMIAEALQ
;
A
#
# COMPACT_ATOMS: atom_id res chain seq x y z
N MET A 1 16.08 -7.19 23.73
CA MET A 1 17.00 -7.94 22.85
C MET A 1 16.22 -9.04 22.16
N PHE A 2 16.39 -9.25 20.85
CA PHE A 2 15.76 -10.35 20.13
C PHE A 2 16.33 -11.70 20.57
N LYS A 3 15.43 -12.65 20.90
CA LYS A 3 15.82 -13.97 21.47
C LYS A 3 16.01 -15.07 20.39
N GLY A 4 15.92 -14.71 19.13
CA GLY A 4 15.96 -15.66 18.01
C GLY A 4 14.56 -16.04 17.51
N PHE A 5 14.53 -16.70 16.35
CA PHE A 5 13.29 -17.25 15.82
C PHE A 5 12.89 -18.52 16.61
N PRO A 6 11.58 -18.77 16.80
CA PRO A 6 11.11 -19.96 17.53
C PRO A 6 11.46 -21.24 16.77
N GLU A 7 11.65 -22.32 17.50
CA GLU A 7 11.80 -23.66 16.92
C GLU A 7 10.42 -24.20 16.43
N GLY A 8 10.46 -25.04 15.39
CA GLY A 8 9.28 -25.68 14.84
C GLY A 8 8.69 -25.00 13.62
N LYS A 9 7.44 -25.35 13.26
CA LYS A 9 6.75 -24.77 12.09
C LYS A 9 6.32 -23.34 12.39
N THR A 10 6.97 -22.39 11.72
CA THR A 10 6.62 -20.96 11.81
C THR A 10 5.89 -20.54 10.53
N ARG A 11 4.83 -19.75 10.67
CA ARG A 11 4.18 -19.12 9.51
C ARG A 11 5.17 -18.18 8.84
N LEU A 12 5.34 -18.33 7.53
CA LEU A 12 6.21 -17.49 6.71
C LEU A 12 5.37 -16.44 5.99
N THR A 13 5.91 -15.25 5.87
CA THR A 13 5.36 -14.20 5.00
C THR A 13 6.09 -14.24 3.66
N PRO A 14 5.41 -14.53 2.55
CA PRO A 14 6.04 -14.59 1.24
C PRO A 14 6.44 -13.20 0.76
N LEU A 15 7.69 -13.05 0.30
CA LEU A 15 8.18 -11.87 -0.39
C LEU A 15 8.53 -12.24 -1.84
N PRO A 16 8.08 -11.44 -2.83
CA PRO A 16 8.45 -11.68 -4.23
C PRO A 16 9.96 -11.56 -4.44
N GLY A 17 10.54 -12.35 -5.35
CA GLY A 17 11.96 -12.23 -5.70
C GLY A 17 12.35 -10.81 -6.16
N ALA A 18 11.46 -10.14 -6.91
CA ALA A 18 11.63 -8.75 -7.33
C ALA A 18 11.86 -7.77 -6.17
N PHE A 19 11.33 -8.07 -4.96
CA PHE A 19 11.63 -7.27 -3.78
C PHE A 19 13.14 -7.20 -3.51
N PHE A 20 13.85 -8.32 -3.60
CA PHE A 20 15.27 -8.38 -3.27
C PHE A 20 16.17 -7.80 -4.37
N HIS A 21 15.80 -8.02 -5.63
CA HIS A 21 16.66 -7.67 -6.76
C HIS A 21 16.38 -6.29 -7.37
N GLU A 22 15.15 -5.80 -7.23
CA GLU A 22 14.72 -4.56 -7.88
C GLU A 22 14.37 -3.48 -6.88
N LEU A 23 13.57 -3.80 -5.83
CA LEU A 23 13.06 -2.80 -4.91
C LEU A 23 14.05 -2.49 -3.78
N LEU A 24 14.55 -3.51 -3.08
CA LEU A 24 15.42 -3.35 -1.91
C LEU A 24 16.67 -2.49 -2.19
N PRO A 25 17.38 -2.64 -3.33
CA PRO A 25 18.53 -1.81 -3.65
C PRO A 25 18.21 -0.31 -3.81
N GLN A 26 16.94 0.02 -4.05
CA GLN A 26 16.49 1.41 -4.24
C GLN A 26 16.02 2.06 -2.93
N ILE A 27 15.77 1.28 -1.88
CA ILE A 27 15.29 1.79 -0.59
C ILE A 27 16.48 2.25 0.25
N GLU A 28 16.62 3.56 0.42
CA GLU A 28 17.67 4.16 1.25
C GLU A 28 17.14 4.57 2.65
N HIS A 29 15.83 4.64 2.83
CA HIS A 29 15.22 5.11 4.06
C HIS A 29 14.71 3.94 4.91
N LEU A 30 15.23 3.81 6.14
CA LEU A 30 14.90 2.70 7.04
C LEU A 30 13.40 2.62 7.37
N GLY A 31 12.73 3.75 7.56
CA GLY A 31 11.28 3.79 7.79
C GLY A 31 10.50 3.23 6.59
N GLU A 32 10.90 3.59 5.38
CA GLU A 32 10.31 3.06 4.14
C GLU A 32 10.48 1.54 4.05
N LEU A 33 11.68 1.02 4.37
CA LEU A 33 11.92 -0.43 4.41
C LEU A 33 11.03 -1.12 5.44
N LYS A 34 10.93 -0.56 6.65
CA LYS A 34 10.08 -1.11 7.71
C LYS A 34 8.62 -1.15 7.28
N ILE A 35 8.08 -0.06 6.71
CA ILE A 35 6.70 -0.02 6.22
C ILE A 35 6.50 -1.04 5.10
N THR A 36 7.42 -1.14 4.15
CA THR A 36 7.33 -2.10 3.04
C THR A 36 7.21 -3.53 3.56
N LEU A 37 8.12 -3.95 4.44
CA LEU A 37 8.11 -5.31 4.99
C LEU A 37 6.87 -5.57 5.85
N PHE A 38 6.50 -4.61 6.69
CA PHE A 38 5.33 -4.72 7.56
C PHE A 38 4.01 -4.73 6.76
N ALA A 39 3.94 -4.00 5.64
CA ALA A 39 2.81 -4.05 4.73
C ALA A 39 2.63 -5.42 4.09
N PHE A 40 3.71 -6.09 3.67
CA PHE A 40 3.64 -7.47 3.19
C PHE A 40 3.08 -8.40 4.27
N TRP A 41 3.60 -8.27 5.50
CA TRP A 41 3.16 -9.08 6.62
C TRP A 41 1.68 -8.83 6.96
N LEU A 42 1.23 -7.59 7.08
CA LEU A 42 -0.16 -7.24 7.36
C LEU A 42 -1.09 -7.79 6.28
N LEU A 43 -0.78 -7.56 5.01
CA LEU A 43 -1.60 -8.00 3.89
C LEU A 43 -1.68 -9.53 3.78
N ASP A 44 -0.65 -10.25 4.19
CA ASP A 44 -0.68 -11.72 4.26
C ASP A 44 -1.65 -12.24 5.33
N HIS A 45 -1.91 -11.44 6.37
CA HIS A 45 -2.83 -11.77 7.45
C HIS A 45 -4.27 -11.29 7.21
N LEU A 46 -4.51 -10.45 6.21
CA LEU A 46 -5.84 -9.99 5.85
C LEU A 46 -6.53 -10.97 4.91
N GLU A 47 -7.85 -11.11 5.09
CA GLU A 47 -8.73 -11.90 4.23
C GLU A 47 -9.49 -10.99 3.26
N GLY A 48 -10.14 -11.57 2.25
CA GLY A 48 -10.96 -10.88 1.28
C GLY A 48 -10.39 -10.85 -0.15
N THR A 49 -11.25 -10.47 -1.09
CA THR A 49 -10.93 -10.43 -2.53
C THR A 49 -9.85 -9.40 -2.82
N PHE A 50 -10.01 -8.18 -2.30
CA PHE A 50 -9.02 -7.12 -2.36
C PHE A 50 -8.54 -6.79 -0.95
N ARG A 51 -7.23 -6.86 -0.75
CA ARG A 51 -6.59 -6.58 0.54
C ARG A 51 -5.99 -5.18 0.48
N TYR A 52 -6.25 -4.41 1.51
CA TYR A 52 -5.78 -3.03 1.64
C TYR A 52 -5.35 -2.73 3.06
N LEU A 53 -4.54 -1.70 3.19
CA LEU A 53 -4.11 -1.17 4.48
C LEU A 53 -4.67 0.24 4.69
N ARG A 54 -4.88 0.58 5.94
CA ARG A 54 -5.14 1.95 6.42
C ARG A 54 -4.02 2.35 7.35
N ARG A 55 -3.83 3.64 7.54
CA ARG A 55 -2.91 4.17 8.54
C ARG A 55 -3.15 3.54 9.92
N ALA A 56 -4.41 3.35 10.28
CA ALA A 56 -4.81 2.73 11.54
C ALA A 56 -4.24 1.32 11.76
N HIS A 57 -4.07 0.51 10.72
CA HIS A 57 -3.50 -0.84 10.86
C HIS A 57 -2.06 -0.81 11.37
N PHE A 58 -1.27 0.19 10.98
CA PHE A 58 0.09 0.38 11.48
C PHE A 58 0.09 0.90 12.93
N LEU A 59 -0.80 1.85 13.24
CA LEU A 59 -0.92 2.44 14.58
C LEU A 59 -1.35 1.44 15.65
N GLN A 60 -2.11 0.40 15.28
CA GLN A 60 -2.59 -0.62 16.21
C GLN A 60 -1.49 -1.55 16.70
N ASP A 61 -0.37 -1.66 15.97
CA ASP A 61 0.76 -2.48 16.39
C ASP A 61 1.77 -1.65 17.21
N ALA A 62 1.65 -1.73 18.52
CA ALA A 62 2.48 -0.96 19.44
C ALA A 62 3.97 -1.32 19.37
N ASP A 63 4.30 -2.58 19.03
CA ASP A 63 5.69 -3.03 18.89
C ASP A 63 6.32 -2.47 17.63
N PHE A 64 5.58 -2.50 16.54
CA PHE A 64 5.99 -1.87 15.29
C PHE A 64 6.20 -0.36 15.47
N MET A 65 5.24 0.33 16.08
CA MET A 65 5.30 1.78 16.29
C MET A 65 6.45 2.20 17.21
N ARG A 66 6.80 1.41 18.23
CA ARG A 66 8.02 1.64 19.04
C ARG A 66 9.31 1.58 18.20
N GLY A 67 9.29 0.80 17.14
CA GLY A 67 10.39 0.72 16.20
C GLY A 67 10.48 1.91 15.23
N MET A 68 9.43 2.74 15.13
CA MET A 68 9.37 3.88 14.23
C MET A 68 9.88 5.18 14.86
N GLY A 69 9.77 5.35 16.17
CA GLY A 69 10.22 6.58 16.82
C GLY A 69 10.29 6.46 18.35
N LEU A 70 11.05 7.36 19.00
CA LEU A 70 11.25 7.35 20.44
C LEU A 70 10.03 7.83 21.22
N THR A 71 9.17 8.62 20.60
CA THR A 71 7.92 9.11 21.20
C THR A 71 6.75 8.78 20.26
N PRO A 72 5.51 8.67 20.79
CA PRO A 72 4.34 8.40 19.95
C PRO A 72 4.22 9.41 18.79
N LYS A 73 4.38 10.69 19.06
CA LYS A 73 4.32 11.75 18.04
C LYS A 73 5.41 11.60 16.97
N ALA A 74 6.64 11.27 17.37
CA ALA A 74 7.74 11.06 16.44
C ALA A 74 7.52 9.77 15.61
N ALA A 75 6.98 8.72 16.22
CA ALA A 75 6.65 7.48 15.53
C ALA A 75 5.54 7.68 14.48
N GLU A 76 4.49 8.44 14.80
CA GLU A 76 3.43 8.80 13.86
C GLU A 76 3.95 9.64 12.69
N ALA A 77 4.77 10.66 12.96
CA ALA A 77 5.37 11.47 11.90
C ALA A 77 6.29 10.62 10.98
N ALA A 78 7.07 9.70 11.57
CA ALA A 78 7.91 8.79 10.81
C ALA A 78 7.09 7.76 9.99
N LEU A 79 5.95 7.31 10.52
CA LEU A 79 5.00 6.48 9.78
C LEU A 79 4.47 7.22 8.55
N ASP A 80 3.99 8.45 8.74
CA ASP A 80 3.40 9.24 7.66
C ASP A 80 4.45 9.54 6.57
N GLU A 81 5.66 9.94 6.95
CA GLU A 81 6.76 10.14 6.02
C GLU A 81 7.11 8.85 5.25
N ALA A 82 7.17 7.72 5.94
CA ALA A 82 7.52 6.44 5.32
C ALA A 82 6.43 5.94 4.36
N LEU A 83 5.14 6.14 4.69
CA LEU A 83 4.03 5.86 3.79
C LEU A 83 4.10 6.70 2.51
N GLU A 84 4.37 8.01 2.64
CA GLU A 84 4.56 8.89 1.48
C GLU A 84 5.74 8.45 0.59
N ARG A 85 6.84 7.97 1.20
CA ARG A 85 7.97 7.42 0.47
C ARG A 85 7.61 6.15 -0.30
N CYS A 86 6.86 5.22 0.34
CA CYS A 86 6.38 4.00 -0.31
C CYS A 86 5.46 4.29 -1.50
N VAL A 87 4.57 5.29 -1.37
CA VAL A 87 3.69 5.72 -2.47
C VAL A 87 4.50 6.34 -3.60
N ARG A 88 5.40 7.26 -3.30
CA ARG A 88 6.24 7.96 -4.28
C ARG A 88 7.17 7.00 -5.03
N ARG A 89 7.69 5.96 -4.38
CA ARG A 89 8.49 4.90 -5.01
C ARG A 89 7.62 3.95 -5.84
N GLY A 90 6.32 3.92 -5.61
CA GLY A 90 5.42 2.99 -6.28
C GLY A 90 5.39 1.59 -5.66
N THR A 91 5.91 1.41 -4.45
CA THR A 91 5.76 0.16 -3.68
C THR A 91 4.32 -0.02 -3.24
N LEU A 92 3.69 1.07 -2.80
CA LEU A 92 2.28 1.15 -2.45
C LEU A 92 1.53 2.08 -3.40
N LEU A 93 0.32 1.70 -3.75
CA LEU A 93 -0.66 2.55 -4.41
C LEU A 93 -1.55 3.16 -3.34
N ARG A 94 -1.89 4.45 -3.45
CA ARG A 94 -2.81 5.13 -2.56
C ARG A 94 -4.10 5.48 -3.28
N ALA A 95 -5.24 5.18 -2.66
CA ALA A 95 -6.53 5.67 -3.06
C ALA A 95 -7.19 6.40 -1.88
N SER A 96 -7.60 7.65 -2.10
CA SER A 96 -8.27 8.46 -1.08
C SER A 96 -9.78 8.42 -1.30
N LEU A 97 -10.52 8.10 -0.25
CA LEU A 97 -11.99 8.07 -0.28
C LEU A 97 -12.56 9.06 0.73
N THR A 98 -13.65 9.70 0.36
CA THR A 98 -14.46 10.46 1.31
C THR A 98 -15.49 9.53 1.91
N LEU A 99 -15.36 9.28 3.20
CA LEU A 99 -16.28 8.48 4.02
C LEU A 99 -17.17 9.41 4.84
N SER A 100 -18.17 8.85 5.53
CA SER A 100 -19.05 9.61 6.43
C SER A 100 -18.33 10.35 7.56
N ASN A 101 -17.15 9.86 7.95
CA ASN A 101 -16.28 10.39 9.01
C ASN A 101 -15.11 11.24 8.48
N GLY A 102 -15.02 11.50 7.17
CA GLY A 102 -13.99 12.32 6.56
C GLY A 102 -13.22 11.60 5.44
N LYS A 103 -12.15 12.24 4.97
CA LYS A 103 -11.26 11.68 3.95
C LYS A 103 -10.31 10.64 4.58
N GLU A 104 -10.21 9.47 3.99
CA GLU A 104 -9.34 8.39 4.43
C GLU A 104 -8.52 7.82 3.27
N ASP A 105 -7.27 7.48 3.54
CA ASP A 105 -6.34 6.88 2.58
C ASP A 105 -6.26 5.37 2.74
N PHE A 106 -6.38 4.69 1.60
CA PHE A 106 -6.29 3.25 1.46
C PHE A 106 -5.03 2.92 0.67
N TYR A 107 -4.23 1.99 1.19
CA TYR A 107 -2.96 1.61 0.60
C TYR A 107 -3.02 0.17 0.10
N PHE A 108 -2.56 -0.06 -1.12
CA PHE A 108 -2.50 -1.36 -1.77
C PHE A 108 -1.06 -1.65 -2.19
N LEU A 109 -0.62 -2.91 -2.13
CA LEU A 109 0.64 -3.26 -2.80
C LEU A 109 0.52 -3.00 -4.30
N ASN A 110 1.56 -2.47 -4.92
CA ASN A 110 1.63 -2.33 -6.36
C ASN A 110 1.89 -3.70 -7.02
N SER A 111 0.87 -4.51 -7.02
CA SER A 111 0.79 -5.83 -7.62
C SER A 111 -0.35 -5.87 -8.65
N PRO A 112 -0.45 -6.88 -9.51
CA PRO A 112 -1.61 -7.00 -10.40
C PRO A 112 -2.95 -6.94 -9.67
N LYS A 113 -3.07 -7.60 -8.50
CA LYS A 113 -4.27 -7.54 -7.66
C LYS A 113 -4.49 -6.15 -7.06
N GLY A 114 -3.43 -5.49 -6.60
CA GLY A 114 -3.54 -4.13 -6.03
C GLY A 114 -3.97 -3.11 -7.07
N ARG A 115 -3.42 -3.18 -8.28
CA ARG A 115 -3.84 -2.32 -9.40
C ARG A 115 -5.29 -2.57 -9.78
N ALA A 116 -5.71 -3.84 -9.87
CA ALA A 116 -7.10 -4.20 -10.14
C ALA A 116 -8.05 -3.68 -9.04
N ALA A 117 -7.64 -3.74 -7.76
CA ALA A 117 -8.42 -3.21 -6.64
C ALA A 117 -8.60 -1.68 -6.75
N VAL A 118 -7.54 -0.95 -7.06
CA VAL A 118 -7.60 0.51 -7.28
C VAL A 118 -8.51 0.84 -8.46
N GLN A 119 -8.40 0.09 -9.56
CA GLN A 119 -9.26 0.28 -10.73
C GLN A 119 -10.72 0.01 -10.41
N ALA A 120 -11.04 -1.10 -9.75
CA ALA A 120 -12.41 -1.45 -9.33
C ALA A 120 -13.00 -0.40 -8.37
N LEU A 121 -12.15 0.20 -7.53
CA LEU A 121 -12.52 1.29 -6.65
C LEU A 121 -12.87 2.56 -7.46
N HIS A 122 -12.04 2.93 -8.44
CA HIS A 122 -12.30 4.07 -9.34
C HIS A 122 -13.57 3.90 -10.16
N ASN A 123 -13.85 2.69 -10.64
CA ASN A 123 -15.05 2.38 -11.40
C ASN A 123 -16.30 2.27 -10.51
N GLY A 124 -16.16 2.31 -9.18
CA GLY A 124 -17.27 2.10 -8.25
C GLY A 124 -17.76 0.65 -8.16
N GLU A 125 -17.02 -0.30 -8.75
CA GLU A 125 -17.33 -1.74 -8.78
C GLU A 125 -17.06 -2.42 -7.44
N TRP A 126 -16.16 -1.85 -6.66
CA TRP A 126 -15.78 -2.34 -5.34
C TRP A 126 -15.62 -1.19 -4.34
N ARG A 127 -15.93 -1.48 -3.08
CA ARG A 127 -15.73 -0.57 -1.94
C ARG A 127 -15.20 -1.32 -0.73
N PRO A 128 -14.37 -0.68 0.12
CA PRO A 128 -13.94 -1.26 1.38
C PRO A 128 -15.14 -1.58 2.27
N SER A 129 -15.16 -2.79 2.86
CA SER A 129 -16.23 -3.21 3.77
C SER A 129 -16.05 -2.52 5.13
N GLY A 130 -17.15 -2.05 5.72
CA GLY A 130 -17.20 -1.70 7.15
C GLY A 130 -17.61 -0.29 7.52
N ASP A 131 -17.71 0.65 6.59
CA ASP A 131 -18.13 2.02 6.92
C ASP A 131 -19.26 2.46 6.00
N GLY A 132 -20.29 3.08 6.58
CA GLY A 132 -21.42 3.67 5.84
C GLY A 132 -20.90 4.70 4.83
N VAL A 133 -20.87 4.30 3.57
CA VAL A 133 -20.24 5.07 2.50
C VAL A 133 -21.20 6.12 1.95
N ALA A 134 -20.83 7.40 2.12
CA ALA A 134 -21.43 8.49 1.35
C ALA A 134 -21.03 8.38 -0.15
N PRO A 135 -21.83 8.94 -1.11
CA PRO A 135 -21.48 8.92 -2.52
C PRO A 135 -20.13 9.54 -2.78
N LEU A 136 -19.36 8.92 -3.65
CA LEU A 136 -17.98 9.24 -3.96
C LEU A 136 -17.87 10.58 -4.70
N GLU A 137 -17.15 11.56 -4.13
CA GLU A 137 -16.38 12.51 -4.93
C GLU A 137 -14.95 11.96 -5.02
N ILE A 138 -14.63 11.33 -6.14
CA ILE A 138 -13.28 10.89 -6.43
C ILE A 138 -12.49 12.12 -6.82
N GLY A 139 -11.66 12.61 -5.93
CA GLY A 139 -10.62 13.58 -6.28
C GLY A 139 -9.67 12.89 -7.26
N ALA A 140 -9.74 13.29 -8.53
CA ALA A 140 -8.98 12.70 -9.62
C ALA A 140 -7.52 13.17 -9.57
N GLU A 141 -6.70 12.57 -8.71
CA GLU A 141 -5.29 12.39 -9.02
C GLU A 141 -5.12 10.94 -9.49
N PRO A 142 -4.71 10.72 -10.75
CA PRO A 142 -4.43 9.37 -11.21
C PRO A 142 -3.34 8.77 -10.33
N PRO A 143 -3.46 7.47 -9.92
CA PRO A 143 -2.42 6.81 -9.17
C PRO A 143 -1.09 6.91 -9.92
N ASN A 144 -0.01 7.14 -9.19
CA ASN A 144 1.36 7.27 -9.74
C ASN A 144 1.76 6.15 -10.73
N ALA A 145 1.11 4.98 -10.66
CA ALA A 145 1.33 3.87 -11.58
C ALA A 145 0.94 4.19 -13.03
N PHE A 146 -0.06 5.04 -13.26
CA PHE A 146 -0.43 5.48 -14.62
C PHE A 146 0.55 6.53 -15.15
N ARG A 147 1.06 7.44 -14.31
CA ARG A 147 2.12 8.37 -14.70
C ARG A 147 3.42 7.65 -15.05
N LEU A 148 3.80 6.63 -14.28
CA LEU A 148 4.99 5.82 -14.58
C LEU A 148 4.83 5.06 -15.90
N TYR A 149 3.63 4.60 -16.22
CA TYR A 149 3.36 3.91 -17.47
C TYR A 149 3.42 4.88 -18.66
N GLU A 150 2.84 6.06 -18.53
CA GLU A 150 2.88 7.10 -19.59
C GLU A 150 4.29 7.69 -19.79
N GLU A 151 5.08 7.84 -18.73
CA GLU A 151 6.46 8.35 -18.83
C GLU A 151 7.45 7.34 -19.43
N HIS A 152 7.22 6.01 -19.25
CA HIS A 152 8.18 4.99 -19.69
C HIS A 152 7.78 4.25 -20.97
N ILE A 153 6.53 4.27 -21.39
CA ILE A 153 6.04 3.51 -22.56
C ILE A 153 5.47 4.42 -23.64
N GLY A 154 5.30 5.72 -23.34
CA GLY A 154 4.73 6.70 -24.27
C GLY A 154 3.19 6.67 -24.27
N PRO A 155 2.55 7.64 -24.96
CA PRO A 155 1.10 7.75 -24.97
C PRO A 155 0.48 6.51 -25.58
N LEU A 156 -0.53 5.96 -24.88
CA LEU A 156 -1.35 4.84 -25.35
C LEU A 156 -1.90 5.15 -26.75
N THR A 157 -1.39 4.46 -27.76
CA THR A 157 -1.97 4.57 -29.09
C THR A 157 -3.35 3.90 -29.10
N PRO A 158 -4.30 4.39 -29.93
CA PRO A 158 -5.66 3.84 -30.00
C PRO A 158 -5.75 2.33 -30.23
N MET A 159 -4.69 1.75 -30.81
CA MET A 159 -4.60 0.30 -31.07
C MET A 159 -4.45 -0.59 -29.84
N ILE A 160 -3.97 -0.03 -28.72
CA ILE A 160 -3.83 -0.79 -27.47
C ILE A 160 -5.12 -0.71 -26.66
N ALA A 161 -5.91 0.35 -26.81
CA ALA A 161 -7.21 0.48 -26.15
C ALA A 161 -8.25 -0.52 -26.66
N GLU A 162 -8.18 -0.94 -27.93
CA GLU A 162 -9.07 -1.96 -28.50
C GLU A 162 -8.72 -3.40 -28.08
N ALA A 163 -7.49 -3.67 -27.67
CA ALA A 163 -7.08 -5.02 -27.25
C ALA A 163 -7.41 -5.34 -25.79
N LEU A 164 -7.96 -4.37 -25.03
CA LEU A 164 -8.32 -4.50 -23.62
C LEU A 164 -9.84 -4.41 -23.37
N GLN A 165 -10.68 -4.49 -24.43
CA GLN A 165 -12.15 -4.63 -24.32
C GLN A 165 -12.59 -6.08 -24.25
#